data_9391e3a1b3494b04e5a7b5adc8b5aa8f
#
_entry.id   9391e3a1b3494b04e5a7b5adc8b5aa8f
#
_cell.length_a   1.000
_cell.length_b   1.000
_cell.length_c   1.000
_cell.angle_alpha   90.00
_cell.angle_beta   90.00
_cell.angle_gamma   90.00
#
_symmetry.space_group_name_H-M   'P 1'
#
loop_
_entity.id
_entity.type
_entity.pdbx_description
1 polymer ?
#
loop_
_entity_poly.entity_id
_entity_poly.type
_entity_poly.pdbx_seq_one_letter_code
_entity_poly.pdbx_strand_id
1 'polypeptide(L)'
;MLLVSGKEIKSSISMPEAIDCVAKGFSDFNDGLFSMPQRTIMDIEGATVLTMPSYRKDGKYFVIKVVTVFNQSSIKKDGMVDSSVFVFDSKNGNLLAKLDGDSITAIRTGAASGVATKYFSSCLLYTS
;
A
#
# COMPACT_ATOMS: atom_id res chain seq x y z
N MET A 1 18.06 5.24 -8.06
CA MET A 1 16.70 4.77 -7.76
C MET A 1 16.65 3.25 -7.82
N LEU A 2 16.05 2.62 -6.82
CA LEU A 2 15.87 1.18 -6.78
C LEU A 2 14.57 0.78 -7.47
N LEU A 3 14.64 -0.26 -8.30
CA LEU A 3 13.45 -0.91 -8.84
C LEU A 3 13.26 -2.22 -8.08
N VAL A 4 12.19 -2.34 -7.33
CA VAL A 4 11.93 -3.50 -6.48
C VAL A 4 10.75 -4.28 -7.04
N SER A 5 11.03 -5.50 -7.49
CA SER A 5 10.02 -6.39 -8.09
C SER A 5 9.10 -7.00 -7.02
N GLY A 6 7.97 -7.54 -7.46
CA GLY A 6 7.07 -8.25 -6.56
C GLY A 6 7.73 -9.44 -5.88
N LYS A 7 8.60 -10.14 -6.58
CA LYS A 7 9.35 -11.27 -6.02
C LYS A 7 10.27 -10.82 -4.90
N GLU A 8 10.99 -9.72 -5.10
CA GLU A 8 11.88 -9.15 -4.09
C GLU A 8 11.10 -8.68 -2.86
N ILE A 9 9.95 -8.06 -3.08
CA ILE A 9 9.06 -7.63 -1.99
C ILE A 9 8.61 -8.84 -1.16
N LYS A 10 8.13 -9.89 -1.81
CA LYS A 10 7.66 -11.09 -1.13
C LYS A 10 8.75 -11.80 -0.34
N SER A 11 9.99 -11.74 -0.80
CA SER A 11 11.11 -12.34 -0.08
C SER A 11 11.68 -11.45 1.01
N SER A 12 11.33 -10.16 1.04
CA SER A 12 11.88 -9.18 1.98
C SER A 12 11.11 -9.09 3.28
N ILE A 13 9.86 -9.50 3.31
CA ILE A 13 9.01 -9.36 4.48
C ILE A 13 8.19 -10.63 4.69
N SER A 14 8.17 -11.11 5.94
CA SER A 14 7.31 -12.22 6.33
C SER A 14 5.90 -11.73 6.63
N MET A 15 4.93 -12.66 6.62
CA MET A 15 3.56 -12.29 6.99
C MET A 15 3.44 -11.81 8.45
N PRO A 16 4.08 -12.43 9.45
CA PRO A 16 4.10 -11.86 10.81
C PRO A 16 4.63 -10.43 10.87
N GLU A 17 5.71 -10.13 10.16
CA GLU A 17 6.25 -8.77 10.09
C GLU A 17 5.26 -7.80 9.45
N ALA A 18 4.60 -8.23 8.37
CA ALA A 18 3.59 -7.43 7.69
C ALA A 18 2.39 -7.14 8.61
N ILE A 19 1.94 -8.15 9.37
CA ILE A 19 0.85 -7.98 10.34
C ILE A 19 1.22 -6.96 11.40
N ASP A 20 2.43 -7.02 11.95
CA ASP A 20 2.91 -6.06 12.94
C ASP A 20 2.98 -4.64 12.35
N CYS A 21 3.47 -4.50 11.13
CA CYS A 21 3.53 -3.21 10.44
C CYS A 21 2.13 -2.62 10.21
N VAL A 22 1.18 -3.42 9.77
CA VAL A 22 -0.18 -2.97 9.49
C VAL A 22 -0.90 -2.60 10.79
N ALA A 23 -0.72 -3.41 11.84
CA ALA A 23 -1.30 -3.10 13.16
C ALA A 23 -0.79 -1.77 13.68
N LYS A 24 0.53 -1.52 13.59
CA LYS A 24 1.12 -0.24 13.97
C LYS A 24 0.59 0.90 13.10
N GLY A 25 0.46 0.66 11.79
CA GLY A 25 -0.10 1.64 10.87
C GLY A 25 -1.52 2.05 11.22
N PHE A 26 -2.38 1.11 11.57
CA PHE A 26 -3.74 1.41 12.01
C PHE A 26 -3.74 2.24 13.30
N SER A 27 -2.89 1.90 14.26
CA SER A 27 -2.76 2.65 15.50
C SER A 27 -2.27 4.08 15.24
N ASP A 28 -1.24 4.24 14.43
CA ASP A 28 -0.69 5.54 14.07
C ASP A 28 -1.70 6.39 13.30
N PHE A 29 -2.47 5.77 12.41
CA PHE A 29 -3.53 6.44 11.68
C PHE A 29 -4.62 6.96 12.64
N ASN A 30 -5.02 6.13 13.60
CA ASN A 30 -6.02 6.50 14.60
C ASN A 30 -5.52 7.66 15.48
N ASP A 31 -4.21 7.74 15.72
CA ASP A 31 -3.58 8.82 16.50
C ASP A 31 -3.33 10.09 15.66
N GLY A 32 -3.76 10.11 14.42
CA GLY A 32 -3.62 11.28 13.55
C GLY A 32 -2.20 11.52 13.05
N LEU A 33 -1.35 10.50 13.05
CA LEU A 33 0.06 10.62 12.66
C LEU A 33 0.30 10.59 11.16
N PHE A 34 -0.73 10.31 10.35
CA PHE A 34 -0.61 10.28 8.90
C PHE A 34 -1.20 11.52 8.25
N SER A 35 -0.47 12.06 7.30
CA SER A 35 -1.00 13.02 6.34
C SER A 35 -1.32 12.25 5.06
N MET A 36 -2.61 12.02 4.82
CA MET A 36 -3.10 11.29 3.66
C MET A 36 -4.21 12.10 3.02
N PRO A 37 -3.88 12.96 2.05
CA PRO A 37 -4.91 13.66 1.30
C PRO A 37 -5.84 12.69 0.60
N GLN A 38 -7.04 13.12 0.33
CA GLN A 38 -8.00 12.32 -0.42
C GLN A 38 -7.38 11.93 -1.76
N ARG A 39 -7.57 10.66 -2.16
CA ARG A 39 -7.08 10.20 -3.45
C ARG A 39 -7.64 11.02 -4.59
N THR A 40 -6.83 11.28 -5.59
CA THR A 40 -7.29 11.93 -6.81
C THR A 40 -7.65 10.89 -7.85
N ILE A 41 -8.71 11.17 -8.58
CA ILE A 41 -9.21 10.30 -9.65
C ILE A 41 -9.18 11.11 -10.93
N MET A 42 -8.50 10.58 -11.95
CA MET A 42 -8.42 11.19 -13.24
C MET A 42 -8.91 10.19 -14.29
N ASP A 43 -9.92 10.60 -15.05
CA ASP A 43 -10.41 9.78 -16.15
C ASP A 43 -9.68 10.17 -17.43
N ILE A 44 -9.11 9.19 -18.07
CA ILE A 44 -8.55 9.32 -19.41
C ILE A 44 -9.30 8.38 -20.33
N GLU A 45 -9.14 8.55 -21.63
CA GLU A 45 -9.87 7.74 -22.59
C GLU A 45 -9.56 6.25 -22.37
N GLY A 46 -10.57 5.49 -21.97
CA GLY A 46 -10.47 4.04 -21.73
C GLY A 46 -9.82 3.63 -20.43
N ALA A 47 -9.51 4.58 -19.53
CA ALA A 47 -8.84 4.23 -18.28
C ALA A 47 -9.16 5.23 -17.16
N THR A 48 -8.92 4.80 -15.94
CA THR A 48 -8.98 5.65 -14.74
C THR A 48 -7.63 5.60 -14.05
N VAL A 49 -7.12 6.76 -13.67
CA VAL A 49 -5.86 6.88 -12.94
C VAL A 49 -6.14 7.39 -11.52
N LEU A 50 -5.65 6.64 -10.53
CA LEU A 50 -5.79 6.99 -9.13
C LEU A 50 -4.41 7.33 -8.56
N THR A 51 -4.31 8.43 -7.82
CA THR A 51 -3.08 8.77 -7.10
C THR A 51 -3.37 8.92 -5.62
N MET A 52 -2.54 8.27 -4.80
CA MET A 52 -2.75 8.19 -3.36
C MET A 52 -1.45 8.52 -2.64
N PRO A 53 -1.24 9.78 -2.24
CA PRO A 53 -0.06 10.15 -1.45
C PRO A 53 -0.27 9.85 0.02
N SER A 54 0.83 9.57 0.72
CA SER A 54 0.80 9.32 2.16
C SER A 54 2.14 9.69 2.80
N TYR A 55 2.08 10.32 3.96
CA TYR A 55 3.23 10.67 4.75
C TYR A 55 2.93 10.46 6.24
N ARG A 56 3.79 9.70 6.91
CA ARG A 56 3.74 9.59 8.36
C ARG A 56 4.56 10.73 8.96
N LYS A 57 3.98 11.46 9.90
CA LYS A 57 4.67 12.58 10.58
C LYS A 57 6.00 12.10 11.14
N ASP A 58 7.04 12.90 10.95
CA ASP A 58 8.43 12.61 11.32
C ASP A 58 9.02 11.38 10.60
N GLY A 59 8.36 10.91 9.57
CA GLY A 59 8.86 9.80 8.76
C GLY A 59 10.02 10.21 7.86
N LYS A 60 10.90 9.26 7.57
CA LYS A 60 12.03 9.48 6.66
C LYS A 60 11.59 9.50 5.20
N TYR A 61 10.41 8.98 4.92
CA TYR A 61 9.91 8.80 3.55
C TYR A 61 8.50 9.31 3.43
N PHE A 62 8.14 9.74 2.23
CA PHE A 62 6.72 9.78 1.84
C PHE A 62 6.53 8.91 0.62
N VAL A 63 5.31 8.47 0.38
CA VAL A 63 5.01 7.56 -0.72
C VAL A 63 3.85 8.10 -1.56
N ILE A 64 3.88 7.76 -2.84
CA ILE A 64 2.75 8.01 -3.72
C ILE A 64 2.46 6.71 -4.46
N LYS A 65 1.25 6.20 -4.30
CA LYS A 65 0.78 5.04 -5.04
C LYS A 65 0.00 5.52 -6.26
N VAL A 66 0.37 5.01 -7.42
CA VAL A 66 -0.33 5.29 -8.67
C VAL A 66 -0.97 4.00 -9.16
N VAL A 67 -2.27 4.04 -9.41
CA VAL A 67 -3.03 2.89 -9.90
C VAL A 67 -3.68 3.28 -11.22
N THR A 68 -3.52 2.45 -12.23
CA THR A 68 -4.22 2.61 -13.51
C THR A 68 -5.17 1.44 -13.71
N VAL A 69 -6.42 1.77 -14.04
CA VAL A 69 -7.47 0.78 -14.32
C VAL A 69 -7.95 0.99 -15.75
N PHE A 70 -7.70 0.02 -16.61
CA PHE A 70 -8.15 0.08 -18.00
C PHE A 70 -9.49 -0.61 -18.14
N ASN A 71 -10.46 0.10 -18.71
CA ASN A 71 -11.79 -0.44 -18.96
C ASN A 71 -11.78 -1.27 -20.24
N GLN A 72 -12.04 -2.55 -20.14
CA GLN A 72 -12.20 -3.46 -21.29
C GLN A 72 -11.12 -3.31 -22.36
N SER A 73 -9.92 -3.22 -21.97
CA SER A 73 -8.86 -3.06 -22.93
C SER A 73 -8.54 -4.38 -23.62
N SER A 74 -8.53 -4.36 -24.92
CA SER A 74 -7.93 -5.42 -25.73
C SER A 74 -6.40 -5.48 -25.55
N ILE A 75 -5.82 -4.53 -24.85
CA ILE A 75 -4.37 -4.38 -24.73
C ILE A 75 -3.80 -5.36 -23.70
N LYS A 76 -4.54 -5.61 -22.60
CA LYS A 76 -4.10 -6.54 -21.56
C LYS A 76 -5.20 -7.52 -21.22
N LYS A 77 -4.95 -8.79 -21.43
CA LYS A 77 -5.91 -9.83 -21.07
C LYS A 77 -6.02 -10.00 -19.55
N ASP A 78 -4.93 -9.83 -18.82
CA ASP A 78 -4.83 -10.18 -17.40
C ASP A 78 -4.59 -9.00 -16.49
N GLY A 79 -4.25 -7.88 -16.99
CA GLY A 79 -3.79 -6.79 -16.15
C GLY A 79 -4.54 -5.52 -16.46
N MET A 80 -5.83 -5.54 -16.23
CA MET A 80 -6.59 -4.31 -16.35
C MET A 80 -6.27 -3.32 -15.25
N VAL A 81 -5.66 -3.80 -14.16
CA VAL A 81 -5.23 -2.97 -13.04
C VAL A 81 -3.73 -3.10 -12.89
N ASP A 82 -3.04 -1.97 -12.88
CA ASP A 82 -1.60 -1.91 -12.66
C ASP A 82 -1.32 -0.86 -11.61
N SER A 83 -0.38 -1.12 -10.71
CA SER A 83 -0.06 -0.17 -9.67
C SER A 83 1.44 -0.14 -9.35
N SER A 84 1.90 1.05 -8.98
CA SER A 84 3.27 1.29 -8.57
C SER A 84 3.28 2.17 -7.32
N VAL A 85 4.20 1.89 -6.41
CA VAL A 85 4.43 2.71 -5.23
C VAL A 85 5.78 3.38 -5.37
N PHE A 86 5.78 4.71 -5.32
CA PHE A 86 7.00 5.51 -5.40
C PHE A 86 7.38 5.98 -4.01
N VAL A 87 8.62 5.72 -3.62
CA VAL A 87 9.15 6.09 -2.30
C VAL A 87 10.11 7.26 -2.47
N PHE A 88 9.87 8.31 -1.72
CA PHE A 88 10.66 9.55 -1.78
C PHE A 88 11.30 9.83 -0.42
N ASP A 89 12.46 10.48 -0.46
CA ASP A 89 13.10 11.01 0.74
C ASP A 89 12.32 12.24 1.20
N SER A 90 11.87 12.25 2.45
CA SER A 90 11.06 13.36 2.96
C SER A 90 11.86 14.63 3.22
N LYS A 91 13.20 14.56 3.27
CA LYS A 91 14.04 15.72 3.50
C LYS A 91 14.37 16.50 2.24
N ASN A 92 14.57 15.81 1.12
CA ASN A 92 15.02 16.47 -0.11
C ASN A 92 14.11 16.21 -1.32
N GLY A 93 13.10 15.34 -1.17
CA GLY A 93 12.17 15.04 -2.26
C GLY A 93 12.72 14.11 -3.34
N ASN A 94 13.91 13.53 -3.14
CA ASN A 94 14.49 12.63 -4.12
C ASN A 94 13.71 11.33 -4.21
N LEU A 95 13.47 10.86 -5.43
CA LEU A 95 12.87 9.55 -5.66
C LEU A 95 13.89 8.47 -5.36
N LEU A 96 13.59 7.61 -4.39
CA LEU A 96 14.49 6.58 -3.92
C LEU A 96 14.19 5.20 -4.51
N ALA A 97 12.92 4.87 -4.68
CA ALA A 97 12.54 3.53 -5.11
C ALA A 97 11.18 3.53 -5.81
N LYS A 98 11.02 2.56 -6.70
CA LYS A 98 9.73 2.20 -7.28
C LYS A 98 9.46 0.74 -6.91
N LEU A 99 8.33 0.49 -6.27
CA LEU A 99 7.91 -0.83 -5.82
C LEU A 99 6.72 -1.31 -6.65
N ASP A 100 6.64 -2.63 -6.84
CA ASP A 100 5.45 -3.25 -7.44
C ASP A 100 4.25 -3.07 -6.50
N GLY A 101 3.27 -2.29 -6.96
CA GLY A 101 2.11 -1.95 -6.13
C GLY A 101 1.16 -3.12 -5.91
N ASP A 102 1.05 -4.04 -6.85
CA ASP A 102 0.16 -5.19 -6.73
C ASP A 102 0.62 -6.12 -5.61
N SER A 103 1.93 -6.34 -5.50
CA SER A 103 2.50 -7.14 -4.42
C SER A 103 2.33 -6.48 -3.06
N ILE A 104 2.54 -5.18 -2.97
CA ILE A 104 2.32 -4.41 -1.74
C ILE A 104 0.84 -4.51 -1.33
N THR A 105 -0.08 -4.34 -2.27
CA THR A 105 -1.52 -4.41 -2.01
C THR A 105 -1.91 -5.81 -1.51
N ALA A 106 -1.40 -6.86 -2.13
CA ALA A 106 -1.70 -8.24 -1.72
C ALA A 106 -1.21 -8.52 -0.30
N ILE A 107 0.02 -8.13 0.01
CA ILE A 107 0.60 -8.30 1.34
C ILE A 107 -0.18 -7.51 2.38
N ARG A 108 -0.50 -6.25 2.09
CA ARG A 108 -1.24 -5.38 3.00
C ARG A 108 -2.65 -5.93 3.27
N THR A 109 -3.32 -6.43 2.24
CA THR A 109 -4.66 -7.00 2.38
C THR A 109 -4.64 -8.25 3.24
N GLY A 110 -3.68 -9.14 3.00
CA GLY A 110 -3.50 -10.34 3.82
C GLY A 110 -3.15 -10.01 5.27
N ALA A 111 -2.28 -9.02 5.46
CA ALA A 111 -1.88 -8.58 6.80
C ALA A 111 -3.05 -7.93 7.55
N ALA A 112 -3.87 -7.14 6.88
CA ALA A 112 -5.06 -6.54 7.51
C ALA A 112 -6.04 -7.62 7.97
N SER A 113 -6.24 -8.66 7.17
CA SER A 113 -7.04 -9.82 7.56
C SER A 113 -6.44 -10.53 8.77
N GLY A 114 -5.13 -10.65 8.81
CA GLY A 114 -4.41 -11.23 9.95
C GLY A 114 -4.59 -10.43 11.23
N VAL A 115 -4.53 -9.12 11.15
CA VAL A 115 -4.79 -8.23 12.29
C VAL A 115 -6.23 -8.43 12.80
N ALA A 116 -7.21 -8.42 11.91
CA ALA A 116 -8.61 -8.61 12.27
C ALA A 116 -8.82 -9.96 12.94
N THR A 117 -8.27 -11.03 12.39
CA THR A 117 -8.37 -12.38 12.94
C THR A 117 -7.79 -12.44 14.36
N LYS A 118 -6.62 -11.83 14.56
CA LYS A 118 -5.97 -11.79 15.86
C LYS A 118 -6.84 -11.11 16.92
N TYR A 119 -7.43 -9.98 16.59
CA TYR A 119 -8.30 -9.26 17.53
C TYR A 119 -9.61 -9.99 17.78
N PHE A 120 -10.23 -10.55 16.75
CA PHE A 120 -11.45 -11.33 16.91
C PHE A 120 -11.22 -12.58 17.73
N SER A 121 -10.12 -13.29 17.52
CA SER A 121 -9.78 -14.49 18.31
C SER A 121 -9.63 -14.12 19.78
N SER A 122 -8.96 -13.02 20.09
CA SER A 122 -8.81 -12.54 21.45
C SER A 122 -10.16 -12.21 22.09
N CYS A 123 -11.03 -11.54 21.37
CA CYS A 123 -12.38 -11.23 21.86
C CYS A 123 -13.19 -12.49 22.15
N LEU A 124 -13.14 -13.47 21.25
CA LEU A 124 -13.86 -14.73 21.44
C LEU A 124 -13.34 -15.50 22.65
N LEU A 125 -12.04 -15.48 22.91
CA LEU A 125 -11.46 -16.12 24.08
C LEU A 125 -11.89 -15.46 25.38
N TYR A 126 -12.12 -14.17 25.37
CA TYR A 126 -12.55 -13.44 26.57
C TYR A 126 -14.05 -13.51 26.80
N THR A 127 -14.84 -13.80 25.80
CA THR A 127 -16.30 -13.83 25.88
C THR A 127 -16.86 -15.25 26.10
N SER A 128 -16.04 -16.25 25.92
CA SER A 128 -16.43 -17.64 26.22
C SER A 128 -15.99 -18.00 27.66
#